data_52a9953169e278f3cd4ed0f8ca20af8e
#
_entry.id   52a9953169e278f3cd4ed0f8ca20af8e
#
_cell.length_a   1.000
_cell.length_b   1.000
_cell.length_c   1.000
_cell.angle_alpha   90.00
_cell.angle_beta   90.00
_cell.angle_gamma   90.00
#
_symmetry.space_group_name_H-M   'P 1'
#
loop_
_entity.id
_entity.type
_entity.pdbx_description
1 polymer ?
#
loop_
_entity_poly.entity_id
_entity_poly.type
_entity_poly.pdbx_seq_one_letter_code
_entity_poly.pdbx_strand_id
1 'polypeptide(L)'
;MNKPQRGKVLAVNVSDDKGTKKTNVQKCALLKDFGLKGDAHAGPWHRQVSLLANESIEKMRAVGLKVGHGDFAENITTEGIDLVHLPIGTTIRIGDSVLLRVTQIGKECHERCAIYYQAGDCVMPKEGIFAEVMSEGEVKVGDEIIIG
;
A
#
# COMPACT_ATOMS: atom_id res chain seq x y z
N MET A 1 -26.03 9.07 2.97
CA MET A 1 -25.04 8.19 3.58
C MET A 1 -24.21 7.50 2.50
N ASN A 2 -22.91 7.56 2.64
CA ASN A 2 -22.04 6.86 1.72
C ASN A 2 -22.04 5.37 2.03
N LYS A 3 -22.11 4.56 0.98
CA LYS A 3 -21.94 3.12 1.14
C LYS A 3 -20.49 2.82 1.51
N PRO A 4 -20.21 1.86 2.42
CA PRO A 4 -18.84 1.46 2.70
C PRO A 4 -18.19 0.88 1.44
N GLN A 5 -16.93 1.21 1.23
CA GLN A 5 -16.16 0.59 0.17
C GLN A 5 -15.65 -0.77 0.65
N ARG A 6 -15.69 -1.74 -0.26
CA ARG A 6 -15.18 -3.08 0.00
C ARG A 6 -14.22 -3.48 -1.10
N GLY A 7 -13.12 -4.08 -0.71
CA GLY A 7 -12.11 -4.55 -1.65
C GLY A 7 -11.37 -5.74 -1.09
N LYS A 8 -10.27 -6.08 -1.73
CA LYS A 8 -9.46 -7.24 -1.36
C LYS A 8 -7.98 -6.91 -1.39
N VAL A 9 -7.22 -7.65 -0.59
CA VAL A 9 -5.75 -7.65 -0.63
C VAL A 9 -5.33 -8.60 -1.76
N LEU A 10 -4.60 -8.06 -2.74
CA LEU A 10 -4.06 -8.86 -3.84
C LEU A 10 -2.63 -9.30 -3.59
N ALA A 11 -1.86 -8.52 -2.85
CA ALA A 11 -0.48 -8.87 -2.52
C ALA A 11 -0.06 -8.23 -1.21
N VAL A 12 0.84 -8.91 -0.49
CA VAL A 12 1.46 -8.42 0.73
C VAL A 12 2.96 -8.42 0.49
N ASN A 13 3.57 -7.25 0.40
CA ASN A 13 4.92 -7.09 -0.11
C ASN A 13 5.86 -6.49 0.93
N VAL A 14 7.08 -7.02 1.00
CA VAL A 14 8.13 -6.52 1.90
C VAL A 14 9.47 -6.45 1.18
N SER A 15 10.37 -5.63 1.71
CA SER A 15 11.76 -5.56 1.25
C SER A 15 12.68 -5.31 2.43
N ASP A 16 13.94 -5.73 2.29
CA ASP A 16 14.96 -5.49 3.31
C ASP A 16 15.52 -4.07 3.27
N ASP A 17 15.42 -3.41 2.12
CA ASP A 17 15.97 -2.07 1.89
C ASP A 17 14.89 -1.08 1.47
N LYS A 18 15.04 0.18 1.87
CA LYS A 18 14.18 1.28 1.44
C LYS A 18 14.45 1.63 -0.02
N GLY A 19 13.39 2.06 -0.74
CA GLY A 19 13.51 2.51 -2.11
C GLY A 19 13.73 1.41 -3.14
N THR A 20 13.54 0.15 -2.76
CA THR A 20 13.65 -0.99 -3.65
C THR A 20 12.29 -1.63 -3.91
N LYS A 21 12.22 -2.44 -4.97
CA LYS A 21 11.03 -3.26 -5.23
C LYS A 21 10.80 -4.19 -4.05
N LYS A 22 9.54 -4.46 -3.75
CA LYS A 22 9.13 -5.37 -2.69
C LYS A 22 8.65 -6.69 -3.28
N THR A 23 8.76 -7.74 -2.50
CA THR A 23 8.39 -9.10 -2.92
C THR A 23 7.13 -9.54 -2.17
N ASN A 24 6.18 -10.14 -2.90
CA ASN A 24 4.97 -10.68 -2.29
C ASN A 24 5.33 -11.89 -1.42
N VAL A 25 5.03 -11.79 -0.13
CA VAL A 25 5.26 -12.86 0.84
C VAL A 25 3.98 -13.60 1.22
N GLN A 26 2.86 -13.31 0.56
CA GLN A 26 1.55 -13.92 0.73
C GLN A 26 0.84 -13.50 2.02
N LYS A 27 1.54 -13.38 3.13
CA LYS A 27 1.00 -12.95 4.42
C LYS A 27 2.11 -12.34 5.27
N CYS A 28 1.71 -11.45 6.17
CA CYS A 28 2.65 -10.81 7.08
C CYS A 28 1.94 -10.32 8.32
N ALA A 29 2.62 -10.36 9.45
CA ALA A 29 2.11 -9.74 10.68
C ALA A 29 2.28 -8.22 10.58
N LEU A 30 1.21 -7.49 10.90
CA LEU A 30 1.25 -6.04 11.06
C LEU A 30 1.24 -5.72 12.55
N LEU A 31 2.24 -4.98 12.99
CA LEU A 31 2.45 -4.65 14.41
C LEU A 31 2.02 -3.22 14.68
N LYS A 32 1.33 -3.03 15.81
CA LYS A 32 0.85 -1.71 16.22
C LYS A 32 2.01 -0.73 16.33
N ASP A 33 1.82 0.48 15.78
CA ASP A 33 2.82 1.56 15.78
C ASP A 33 4.15 1.16 15.13
N PHE A 34 4.14 0.20 14.21
CA PHE A 34 5.35 -0.28 13.57
C PHE A 34 5.17 -0.51 12.07
N GLY A 35 4.22 -1.35 11.67
CA GLY A 35 3.98 -1.72 10.27
C GLY A 35 4.19 -3.21 10.03
N LEU A 36 4.61 -3.58 8.81
CA LEU A 36 4.83 -4.98 8.44
C LEU A 36 6.13 -5.47 9.08
N LYS A 37 6.04 -6.59 9.79
CA LYS A 37 7.21 -7.22 10.40
C LYS A 37 8.22 -7.62 9.32
N GLY A 38 9.46 -7.17 9.48
CA GLY A 38 10.54 -7.46 8.54
C GLY A 38 10.65 -6.51 7.34
N ASP A 39 9.78 -5.52 7.24
CA ASP A 39 9.83 -4.57 6.14
C ASP A 39 10.72 -3.36 6.49
N ALA A 40 11.45 -2.87 5.48
CA ALA A 40 12.40 -1.77 5.66
C ALA A 40 11.75 -0.45 6.07
N HIS A 41 10.48 -0.22 5.69
CA HIS A 41 9.77 1.01 6.03
C HIS A 41 9.06 0.94 7.39
N ALA A 42 9.05 -0.20 8.04
CA ALA A 42 8.43 -0.35 9.35
C ALA A 42 9.14 0.51 10.39
N GLY A 43 8.38 1.06 11.34
CA GLY A 43 8.93 1.87 12.40
C GLY A 43 7.88 2.83 12.98
N PRO A 44 8.22 3.53 14.07
CA PRO A 44 7.27 4.42 14.76
C PRO A 44 7.18 5.78 14.05
N TRP A 45 6.62 5.83 12.86
CA TRP A 45 6.45 7.04 12.07
C TRP A 45 5.16 6.96 11.25
N HIS A 46 4.88 8.00 10.44
CA HIS A 46 3.61 8.10 9.71
C HIS A 46 3.54 7.26 8.43
N ARG A 47 4.66 6.69 7.98
CA ARG A 47 4.72 5.85 6.78
C ARG A 47 4.98 4.39 7.11
N GLN A 48 4.30 3.87 8.11
CA GLN A 48 4.47 2.49 8.55
C GLN A 48 4.07 1.48 7.49
N VAL A 49 2.97 1.74 6.78
CA VAL A 49 2.43 0.86 5.76
C VAL A 49 2.09 1.70 4.53
N SER A 50 2.53 1.24 3.37
CA SER A 50 2.15 1.86 2.09
C SER A 50 1.14 0.97 1.37
N LEU A 51 0.14 1.60 0.76
CA LEU A 51 -0.91 0.91 0.01
C LEU A 51 -1.00 1.53 -1.39
N LEU A 52 -1.17 0.67 -2.40
CA LEU A 52 -1.37 1.10 -3.79
C LEU A 52 -2.42 0.19 -4.42
N ALA A 53 -3.37 0.80 -5.13
CA ALA A 53 -4.41 0.06 -5.82
C ALA A 53 -3.83 -0.65 -7.05
N ASN A 54 -4.25 -1.90 -7.28
CA ASN A 54 -3.88 -2.62 -8.51
C ASN A 54 -4.35 -1.87 -9.74
N GLU A 55 -5.46 -1.17 -9.65
CA GLU A 55 -6.00 -0.33 -10.74
C GLU A 55 -4.98 0.74 -11.17
N SER A 56 -4.21 1.28 -10.22
CA SER A 56 -3.12 2.22 -10.52
C SER A 56 -1.95 1.54 -11.22
N ILE A 57 -1.61 0.31 -10.81
CA ILE A 57 -0.57 -0.50 -11.46
C ILE A 57 -0.97 -0.82 -12.90
N GLU A 58 -2.25 -1.15 -13.13
CA GLU A 58 -2.76 -1.44 -14.46
C GLU A 58 -2.63 -0.26 -15.42
N LYS A 59 -2.74 0.98 -14.93
CA LYS A 59 -2.49 2.18 -15.75
C LYS A 59 -1.07 2.19 -16.30
N MET A 60 -0.10 1.77 -15.49
CA MET A 60 1.30 1.73 -15.92
C MET A 60 1.55 0.58 -16.90
N ARG A 61 0.86 -0.55 -16.73
CA ARG A 61 0.91 -1.65 -17.69
C ARG A 61 0.34 -1.21 -19.04
N ALA A 62 -0.73 -0.41 -19.02
CA ALA A 62 -1.38 0.09 -20.24
C ALA A 62 -0.47 0.98 -21.08
N VAL A 63 0.53 1.65 -20.47
CA VAL A 63 1.52 2.44 -21.20
C VAL A 63 2.78 1.64 -21.56
N GLY A 64 2.75 0.32 -21.39
CA GLY A 64 3.79 -0.59 -21.89
C GLY A 64 4.82 -1.04 -20.85
N LEU A 65 4.65 -0.69 -19.57
CA LEU A 65 5.57 -1.15 -18.52
C LEU A 65 5.28 -2.59 -18.09
N LYS A 66 6.33 -3.36 -17.86
CA LYS A 66 6.24 -4.70 -17.31
C LYS A 66 6.39 -4.60 -15.78
N VAL A 67 5.29 -4.25 -15.12
CA VAL A 67 5.26 -4.06 -13.66
C VAL A 67 4.17 -4.90 -13.04
N GLY A 68 4.38 -5.26 -11.78
CA GLY A 68 3.43 -6.05 -11.01
C GLY A 68 3.42 -5.62 -9.55
N HIS A 69 2.84 -6.48 -8.72
CA HIS A 69 2.70 -6.21 -7.29
C HIS A 69 4.07 -6.08 -6.62
N GLY A 70 4.25 -5.04 -5.80
CA GLY A 70 5.50 -4.78 -5.10
C GLY A 70 6.51 -3.95 -5.90
N ASP A 71 6.35 -3.82 -7.21
CA ASP A 71 7.31 -3.13 -8.06
C ASP A 71 7.37 -1.63 -7.79
N PHE A 72 6.32 -1.05 -7.23
CA PHE A 72 6.27 0.35 -6.82
C PHE A 72 6.64 0.54 -5.34
N ALA A 73 7.20 -0.49 -4.72
CA ALA A 73 7.58 -0.50 -3.30
C ALA A 73 6.38 -0.37 -2.35
N GLU A 74 5.18 -0.72 -2.81
CA GLU A 74 4.01 -0.74 -1.95
C GLU A 74 3.98 -2.00 -1.08
N ASN A 75 3.53 -1.86 0.16
CA ASN A 75 3.36 -2.99 1.08
C ASN A 75 2.11 -3.81 0.76
N ILE A 76 0.98 -3.15 0.58
CA ILE A 76 -0.28 -3.81 0.32
C ILE A 76 -0.82 -3.36 -1.02
N THR A 77 -0.99 -4.31 -1.94
CA THR A 77 -1.63 -4.08 -3.23
C THR A 77 -3.11 -4.41 -3.07
N THR A 78 -3.99 -3.46 -3.38
CA THR A 78 -5.42 -3.57 -3.16
C THR A 78 -6.20 -3.65 -4.47
N GLU A 79 -7.46 -4.09 -4.37
CA GLU A 79 -8.42 -4.05 -5.46
C GLU A 79 -9.77 -3.57 -4.92
N GLY A 80 -10.43 -2.73 -5.68
CA GLY A 80 -11.81 -2.32 -5.38
C GLY A 80 -11.95 -1.12 -4.45
N ILE A 81 -10.84 -0.53 -3.98
CA ILE A 81 -10.86 0.63 -3.08
C ILE A 81 -10.26 1.84 -3.79
N ASP A 82 -10.95 2.96 -3.74
CA ASP A 82 -10.44 4.24 -4.23
C ASP A 82 -9.57 4.88 -3.14
N LEU A 83 -8.31 4.45 -3.08
CA LEU A 83 -7.39 4.83 -1.99
C LEU A 83 -7.08 6.33 -1.96
N VAL A 84 -6.79 6.91 -3.12
CA VAL A 84 -6.28 8.29 -3.20
C VAL A 84 -7.29 9.33 -2.72
N HIS A 85 -8.58 9.00 -2.74
CA HIS A 85 -9.63 9.90 -2.29
C HIS A 85 -10.07 9.67 -0.84
N LEU A 86 -9.38 8.76 -0.11
CA LEU A 86 -9.65 8.58 1.31
C LEU A 86 -9.07 9.74 2.11
N PRO A 87 -9.87 10.44 2.93
CA PRO A 87 -9.32 11.50 3.77
C PRO A 87 -8.27 10.97 4.76
N ILE A 88 -7.29 11.81 5.09
CA ILE A 88 -6.37 11.51 6.19
C ILE A 88 -7.17 11.30 7.47
N GLY A 89 -6.85 10.27 8.24
CA GLY A 89 -7.59 9.86 9.42
C GLY A 89 -8.62 8.77 9.17
N THR A 90 -8.85 8.41 7.89
CA THR A 90 -9.77 7.31 7.55
C THR A 90 -9.25 5.99 8.11
N THR A 91 -10.15 5.21 8.71
CA THR A 91 -9.83 3.87 9.20
C THR A 91 -10.05 2.84 8.11
N ILE A 92 -9.07 1.99 7.91
CA ILE A 92 -9.10 0.87 6.96
C ILE A 92 -9.06 -0.43 7.77
N ARG A 93 -10.11 -1.25 7.64
CA ARG A 93 -10.14 -2.57 8.28
C ARG A 93 -9.71 -3.62 7.26
N ILE A 94 -8.77 -4.48 7.65
CA ILE A 94 -8.31 -5.58 6.80
C ILE A 94 -8.47 -6.88 7.56
N GLY A 95 -9.19 -7.83 6.97
CA GLY A 95 -9.47 -9.12 7.61
C GLY A 95 -10.26 -8.94 8.91
N ASP A 96 -9.95 -9.76 9.90
CA ASP A 96 -10.72 -9.80 11.16
C ASP A 96 -10.20 -8.85 12.24
N SER A 97 -8.92 -8.48 12.20
CA SER A 97 -8.29 -7.81 13.36
C SER A 97 -7.48 -6.57 13.05
N VAL A 98 -7.01 -6.39 11.81
CA VAL A 98 -6.13 -5.29 11.49
C VAL A 98 -6.91 -4.01 11.22
N LEU A 99 -6.51 -2.93 11.89
CA LEU A 99 -7.01 -1.58 11.62
C LEU A 99 -5.84 -0.67 11.28
N LEU A 100 -5.97 0.04 10.17
CA LEU A 100 -5.02 1.06 9.74
C LEU A 100 -5.71 2.42 9.76
N ARG A 101 -4.91 3.48 9.91
CA ARG A 101 -5.40 4.85 9.78
C ARG A 101 -4.56 5.58 8.75
N VAL A 102 -5.20 6.18 7.76
CA VAL A 102 -4.52 6.93 6.69
C VAL A 102 -3.79 8.13 7.29
N THR A 103 -2.49 8.25 7.02
CA THR A 103 -1.62 9.30 7.54
C THR A 103 -1.08 10.22 6.45
N GLN A 104 -1.02 9.75 5.21
CA GLN A 104 -0.48 10.54 4.11
C GLN A 104 -1.04 10.05 2.78
N ILE A 105 -1.30 10.98 1.87
CA ILE A 105 -1.73 10.66 0.50
C ILE A 105 -0.62 11.11 -0.44
N GLY A 106 -0.12 10.16 -1.27
CA GLY A 106 1.00 10.41 -2.16
C GLY A 106 2.31 10.63 -1.41
N LYS A 107 3.36 10.90 -2.14
CA LYS A 107 4.68 11.26 -1.58
C LYS A 107 5.48 12.08 -2.57
N GLU A 108 6.42 12.89 -2.05
CA GLU A 108 7.43 13.51 -2.88
C GLU A 108 8.54 12.49 -3.16
N CYS A 109 8.94 12.41 -4.42
CA CYS A 109 10.03 11.54 -4.84
C CYS A 109 11.25 12.44 -5.13
N HIS A 110 12.18 12.54 -4.18
CA HIS A 110 13.37 13.38 -4.35
C HIS A 110 14.37 12.77 -5.33
N GLU A 111 14.43 11.45 -5.38
CA GLU A 111 15.26 10.72 -6.32
C GLU A 111 14.35 9.89 -7.23
N ARG A 112 14.49 10.09 -8.53
CA ARG A 112 13.70 9.37 -9.52
C ARG A 112 14.22 7.95 -9.64
N CYS A 113 13.33 6.98 -9.41
CA CYS A 113 13.68 5.56 -9.50
C CYS A 113 13.65 5.07 -10.95
N ALA A 114 14.05 3.81 -11.17
CA ALA A 114 14.04 3.20 -12.49
C ALA A 114 12.65 3.24 -13.14
N ILE A 115 11.59 3.09 -12.37
CA ILE A 115 10.21 3.16 -12.89
C ILE A 115 9.92 4.54 -13.47
N TYR A 116 10.32 5.60 -12.78
CA TYR A 116 10.14 6.97 -13.27
C TYR A 116 10.83 7.16 -14.63
N TYR A 117 12.08 6.71 -14.75
CA TYR A 117 12.84 6.88 -15.99
C TYR A 117 12.29 6.06 -17.16
N GLN A 118 11.66 4.92 -16.88
CA GLN A 118 11.03 4.11 -17.91
C GLN A 118 9.73 4.72 -18.42
N ALA A 119 8.93 5.27 -17.52
CA ALA A 119 7.57 5.75 -17.85
C ALA A 119 7.48 7.27 -17.98
N GLY A 120 8.49 8.02 -17.52
CA GLY A 120 8.43 9.46 -17.38
C GLY A 120 7.59 9.90 -16.18
N ASP A 121 7.06 8.95 -15.40
CA ASP A 121 6.21 9.21 -14.24
C ASP A 121 6.13 7.97 -13.35
N CYS A 122 5.54 8.13 -12.16
CA CYS A 122 5.33 7.04 -11.23
C CYS A 122 4.01 7.25 -10.48
N VAL A 123 3.19 6.19 -10.37
CA VAL A 123 1.88 6.29 -9.71
C VAL A 123 1.98 6.39 -8.19
N MET A 124 3.05 5.87 -7.57
CA MET A 124 3.15 5.88 -6.11
C MET A 124 3.14 7.28 -5.52
N PRO A 125 3.87 8.28 -6.04
CA PRO A 125 3.79 9.64 -5.53
C PRO A 125 2.43 10.30 -5.69
N LYS A 126 1.64 9.87 -6.67
CA LYS A 126 0.33 10.48 -6.98
C LYS A 126 -0.83 9.70 -6.37
N GLU A 127 -0.80 8.38 -6.40
CA GLU A 127 -1.95 7.53 -6.11
C GLU A 127 -1.72 6.58 -4.92
N GLY A 128 -0.48 6.45 -4.44
CA GLY A 128 -0.19 5.68 -3.24
C GLY A 128 -0.59 6.41 -1.97
N ILE A 129 -0.89 5.65 -0.92
CA ILE A 129 -1.17 6.22 0.40
C ILE A 129 -0.33 5.53 1.46
N PHE A 130 -0.23 6.18 2.61
CA PHE A 130 0.46 5.64 3.78
C PHE A 130 -0.48 5.61 4.96
N ALA A 131 -0.26 4.66 5.85
CA ALA A 131 -1.09 4.46 7.04
C ALA A 131 -0.24 4.00 8.22
N GLU A 132 -0.78 4.17 9.41
CA GLU A 132 -0.23 3.60 10.63
C GLU A 132 -1.10 2.44 11.10
N VAL A 133 -0.49 1.48 11.81
CA VAL A 133 -1.20 0.32 12.34
C VAL A 133 -1.81 0.68 13.70
N MET A 134 -3.13 0.67 13.78
CA MET A 134 -3.88 0.98 15.00
C MET A 134 -4.20 -0.28 15.81
N SER A 135 -4.45 -1.39 15.13
CA SER A 135 -4.71 -2.69 15.75
C SER A 135 -3.94 -3.75 14.98
N GLU A 136 -3.15 -4.54 15.69
CA GLU A 136 -2.27 -5.52 15.07
C GLU A 136 -2.98 -6.82 14.72
N GLY A 137 -2.40 -7.56 13.77
CA GLY A 137 -2.90 -8.83 13.32
C GLY A 137 -2.14 -9.28 12.09
N GLU A 138 -2.60 -10.35 11.46
CA GLU A 138 -2.04 -10.87 10.21
C GLU A 138 -2.87 -10.41 9.03
N VAL A 139 -2.19 -9.97 7.98
CA VAL A 139 -2.81 -9.67 6.67
C VAL A 139 -2.30 -10.69 5.67
N LYS A 140 -3.21 -11.23 4.88
CA LYS A 140 -2.88 -12.21 3.84
C LYS A 140 -3.60 -11.89 2.54
N VAL A 141 -3.09 -12.42 1.45
CA VAL A 141 -3.73 -12.32 0.13
C VAL A 141 -5.14 -12.90 0.21
N GLY A 142 -6.10 -12.17 -0.31
CA GLY A 142 -7.51 -12.54 -0.29
C GLY A 142 -8.30 -11.94 0.86
N ASP A 143 -7.67 -11.33 1.84
CA ASP A 143 -8.37 -10.68 2.94
C ASP A 143 -9.25 -9.54 2.44
N GLU A 144 -10.43 -9.42 3.03
CA GLU A 144 -11.36 -8.34 2.71
C GLU A 144 -10.88 -7.03 3.33
N ILE A 145 -11.05 -5.96 2.58
CA ILE A 145 -10.78 -4.59 3.04
C ILE A 145 -12.11 -3.86 3.12
N ILE A 146 -12.38 -3.21 4.26
CA ILE A 146 -13.63 -2.47 4.48
C ILE A 146 -13.29 -1.06 4.93
N ILE A 147 -13.93 -0.07 4.30
CA ILE A 147 -13.81 1.35 4.62
C ILE A 147 -15.21 1.90 4.90
N GLY A 148 -15.34 2.61 5.95
CA GLY A 148 -16.61 3.13 6.39
C GLY A 148 -17.03 2.51 7.69
#